data_fe6d7f85f5fe5728bf76b28dee578d29
#
_entry.id   fe6d7f85f5fe5728bf76b28dee578d29
#
_cell.length_a   1.000
_cell.length_b   1.000
_cell.length_c   1.000
_cell.angle_alpha   90.00
_cell.angle_beta   90.00
_cell.angle_gamma   90.00
#
_symmetry.space_group_name_H-M   'P 1'
#
loop_
_entity.id
_entity.type
_entity.pdbx_description
1 polymer ?
#
loop_
_entity_poly.entity_id
_entity_poly.type
_entity_poly.pdbx_seq_one_letter_code
_entity_poly.pdbx_strand_id
1 'polypeptide(L)'
;MYEIGVDDDGFVRGISEEEMKFSVETLEKMAKQLSAKVSEAFERKTSEKERFAKCALVRKIFPKEANHLELRITTVGNVDSGKSTLLGVLTKGVLDNGRGSARANVFRHKHEMETGRTSSISTQIMGFTPDGKVANYQDEKTRETHSLRWSEIVEKSSKVISFSDLCGHERYLKTTLCGLTSVCPDYAMLVVDSNRGGVVGMLKEHLGIVLGLKIPFLVCVTKIDMCADHLLQSTMESVLRLLKRPGVHKKPIIVRERNDVSTCIKTMAGDSDVTPIFQISCVENTNLDLLRLLLNHLPSRRQFDVQKKKTQNGEEEEELEETTNKHGKDECGALVHLDDAFTVNGVGTVVSGVVTKGSISTNQQLLLGPDSLGHFKEGVVKSTMTHR
;
A
#
# COMPACT_ATOMS: atom_id res chain seq x y z
N MET A 1 2.63 -2.87 -15.87
CA MET A 1 1.85 -4.10 -16.05
C MET A 1 1.59 -4.25 -17.54
N TYR A 2 1.89 -5.41 -18.13
CA TYR A 2 1.71 -5.70 -19.56
C TYR A 2 0.59 -6.71 -19.73
N GLU A 3 -0.25 -6.50 -20.73
CA GLU A 3 -1.33 -7.42 -21.08
C GLU A 3 -1.02 -8.04 -22.42
N ILE A 4 -1.06 -9.37 -22.47
CA ILE A 4 -0.82 -10.17 -23.67
C ILE A 4 -2.13 -10.84 -24.03
N GLY A 5 -2.54 -10.74 -25.31
CA GLY A 5 -3.83 -11.25 -25.80
C GLY A 5 -5.03 -10.35 -25.50
N VAL A 6 -4.76 -9.05 -25.26
CA VAL A 6 -5.76 -8.00 -25.07
C VAL A 6 -5.54 -6.93 -26.12
N ASP A 7 -6.59 -6.55 -26.85
CA ASP A 7 -6.55 -5.49 -27.85
C ASP A 7 -6.43 -4.11 -27.21
N ASP A 8 -6.06 -3.10 -27.95
CA ASP A 8 -5.86 -1.73 -27.46
C ASP A 8 -7.15 -1.08 -26.92
N ASP A 9 -8.32 -1.56 -27.36
CA ASP A 9 -9.64 -1.16 -26.85
C ASP A 9 -10.00 -1.84 -25.51
N GLY A 10 -9.16 -2.76 -25.05
CA GLY A 10 -9.35 -3.53 -23.81
C GLY A 10 -10.14 -4.83 -24.00
N PHE A 11 -10.50 -5.18 -25.23
CA PHE A 11 -11.19 -6.45 -25.53
C PHE A 11 -10.22 -7.63 -25.36
N VAL A 12 -10.64 -8.65 -24.60
CA VAL A 12 -9.84 -9.85 -24.32
C VAL A 12 -10.04 -10.87 -25.44
N ARG A 13 -9.34 -10.70 -26.54
CA ARG A 13 -9.41 -11.61 -27.68
C ARG A 13 -8.73 -12.94 -27.42
N GLY A 14 -7.61 -12.89 -26.70
CA GLY A 14 -6.73 -14.04 -26.50
C GLY A 14 -5.89 -14.39 -27.72
N ILE A 15 -4.80 -15.10 -27.50
CA ILE A 15 -3.89 -15.63 -28.50
C ILE A 15 -3.68 -17.12 -28.29
N SER A 16 -3.14 -17.82 -29.26
CA SER A 16 -2.81 -19.24 -29.13
C SER A 16 -1.73 -19.49 -28.09
N GLU A 17 -1.61 -20.72 -27.62
CA GLU A 17 -0.59 -21.08 -26.62
C GLU A 17 0.84 -20.88 -27.14
N GLU A 18 1.09 -21.14 -28.42
CA GLU A 18 2.40 -20.91 -29.05
C GLU A 18 2.75 -19.42 -29.13
N GLU A 19 1.79 -18.58 -29.56
CA GLU A 19 1.97 -17.13 -29.61
C GLU A 19 2.16 -16.54 -28.19
N MET A 20 1.44 -17.07 -27.20
CA MET A 20 1.58 -16.67 -25.80
C MET A 20 2.98 -16.96 -25.29
N LYS A 21 3.50 -18.15 -25.56
CA LYS A 21 4.86 -18.54 -25.17
C LYS A 21 5.90 -17.64 -25.81
N PHE A 22 5.79 -17.38 -27.10
CA PHE A 22 6.70 -16.48 -27.81
C PHE A 22 6.65 -15.04 -27.27
N SER A 23 5.44 -14.53 -27.00
CA SER A 23 5.25 -13.19 -26.45
C SER A 23 5.85 -13.04 -25.05
N VAL A 24 5.68 -14.04 -24.17
CA VAL A 24 6.28 -14.06 -22.84
C VAL A 24 7.81 -14.12 -22.92
N GLU A 25 8.38 -14.98 -23.76
CA GLU A 25 9.85 -15.05 -23.97
C GLU A 25 10.41 -13.71 -24.49
N THR A 26 9.67 -13.05 -25.39
CA THR A 26 10.09 -11.74 -25.89
C THR A 26 10.07 -10.69 -24.79
N LEU A 27 9.00 -10.66 -23.98
CA LEU A 27 8.88 -9.76 -22.85
C LEU A 27 9.99 -9.99 -21.81
N GLU A 28 10.33 -11.26 -21.54
CA GLU A 28 11.45 -11.60 -20.64
C GLU A 28 12.81 -11.12 -21.17
N LYS A 29 13.06 -11.27 -22.47
CA LYS A 29 14.30 -10.75 -23.10
C LYS A 29 14.39 -9.24 -23.00
N MET A 30 13.27 -8.53 -23.28
CA MET A 30 13.20 -7.07 -23.16
C MET A 30 13.40 -6.62 -21.72
N ALA A 31 12.72 -7.27 -20.76
CA ALA A 31 12.86 -6.98 -19.34
C ALA A 31 14.30 -7.17 -18.86
N LYS A 32 14.96 -8.24 -19.28
CA LYS A 32 16.35 -8.52 -18.92
C LYS A 32 17.32 -7.41 -19.39
N GLN A 33 17.11 -6.86 -20.59
CA GLN A 33 17.90 -5.73 -21.09
C GLN A 33 17.72 -4.47 -20.22
N LEU A 34 16.55 -4.29 -19.62
CA LEU A 34 16.23 -3.16 -18.73
C LEU A 34 16.56 -3.44 -17.26
N SER A 35 17.32 -4.52 -16.97
CA SER A 35 17.54 -4.98 -15.59
C SER A 35 16.24 -5.15 -14.81
N ALA A 36 15.24 -5.76 -15.45
CA ALA A 36 13.94 -6.02 -14.87
C ALA A 36 13.61 -7.53 -14.93
N LYS A 37 12.68 -7.95 -14.10
CA LYS A 37 12.17 -9.32 -14.06
C LYS A 37 10.68 -9.33 -14.35
N VAL A 38 10.26 -10.32 -15.11
CA VAL A 38 8.84 -10.59 -15.42
C VAL A 38 8.32 -11.58 -14.40
N SER A 39 7.19 -11.30 -13.80
CA SER A 39 6.41 -12.26 -13.01
C SER A 39 5.02 -12.37 -13.60
N GLU A 40 4.54 -13.60 -13.74
CA GLU A 40 3.14 -13.83 -14.16
C GLU A 40 2.20 -13.35 -13.06
N ALA A 41 1.30 -12.43 -13.40
CA ALA A 41 0.34 -11.91 -12.45
C ALA A 41 -0.98 -12.69 -12.53
N PHE A 42 -1.56 -12.81 -13.72
CA PHE A 42 -2.89 -13.37 -13.91
C PHE A 42 -3.08 -14.00 -15.29
N GLU A 43 -3.87 -15.08 -15.32
CA GLU A 43 -4.48 -15.57 -16.55
C GLU A 43 -5.89 -14.99 -16.67
N ARG A 44 -6.25 -14.49 -17.85
CA ARG A 44 -7.59 -14.00 -18.14
C ARG A 44 -8.37 -15.05 -18.91
N LYS A 45 -9.61 -15.24 -18.51
CA LYS A 45 -10.55 -16.04 -19.28
C LYS A 45 -10.91 -15.30 -20.57
N THR A 46 -10.77 -15.97 -21.70
CA THR A 46 -11.20 -15.49 -22.99
C THR A 46 -12.59 -16.03 -23.32
N SER A 47 -13.27 -15.39 -24.26
CA SER A 47 -14.58 -15.84 -24.74
C SER A 47 -14.48 -17.11 -25.57
N GLU A 48 -13.33 -17.40 -26.17
CA GLU A 48 -13.09 -18.55 -27.05
C GLU A 48 -12.33 -19.65 -26.31
N LYS A 49 -12.73 -20.90 -26.53
CA LYS A 49 -11.99 -22.07 -26.05
C LYS A 49 -10.65 -22.13 -26.79
N GLU A 50 -9.56 -22.40 -26.08
CA GLU A 50 -8.18 -22.53 -26.61
C GLU A 50 -7.45 -21.20 -26.87
N ARG A 51 -7.99 -20.06 -26.45
CA ARG A 51 -7.27 -18.79 -26.48
C ARG A 51 -6.94 -18.32 -25.07
N PHE A 52 -5.75 -17.77 -24.92
CA PHE A 52 -5.19 -17.37 -23.64
C PHE A 52 -4.89 -15.88 -23.64
N ALA A 53 -5.16 -15.24 -22.53
CA ALA A 53 -4.69 -13.89 -22.27
C ALA A 53 -4.02 -13.87 -20.89
N LYS A 54 -2.85 -13.23 -20.82
CA LYS A 54 -2.07 -13.13 -19.57
C LYS A 54 -1.77 -11.69 -19.26
N CYS A 55 -1.75 -11.39 -17.99
CA CYS A 55 -1.24 -10.13 -17.47
C CYS A 55 0.10 -10.39 -16.79
N ALA A 56 1.14 -9.71 -17.22
CA ALA A 56 2.48 -9.83 -16.70
C ALA A 56 2.91 -8.55 -15.96
N LEU A 57 3.56 -8.70 -14.83
CA LEU A 57 4.16 -7.62 -14.08
C LEU A 57 5.66 -7.59 -14.35
N VAL A 58 6.15 -6.49 -14.89
CA VAL A 58 7.58 -6.26 -15.08
C VAL A 58 8.09 -5.36 -13.96
N ARG A 59 9.07 -5.84 -13.20
CA ARG A 59 9.70 -5.11 -12.09
C ARG A 59 11.14 -4.85 -12.36
N LYS A 60 11.58 -3.62 -12.17
CA LYS A 60 12.99 -3.26 -12.20
C LYS A 60 13.70 -3.92 -11.01
N ILE A 61 14.84 -4.53 -11.29
CA ILE A 61 15.76 -5.04 -10.27
C ILE A 61 16.67 -3.88 -9.92
N PHE A 62 16.58 -3.38 -8.70
CA PHE A 62 17.47 -2.32 -8.24
C PHE A 62 18.79 -2.93 -7.74
N PRO A 63 19.96 -2.33 -8.02
CA PRO A 63 21.20 -2.72 -7.37
C PRO A 63 21.06 -2.53 -5.85
N LYS A 64 21.82 -3.30 -5.06
CA LYS A 64 21.70 -3.43 -3.59
C LYS A 64 21.69 -2.10 -2.79
N GLU A 65 22.11 -1.02 -3.39
CA GLU A 65 22.20 0.31 -2.75
C GLU A 65 21.12 1.30 -3.18
N ALA A 66 20.25 0.94 -4.12
CA ALA A 66 19.30 1.87 -4.71
C ALA A 66 17.84 1.41 -4.59
N ASN A 67 17.05 2.33 -4.18
CA ASN A 67 15.60 2.54 -4.32
C ASN A 67 14.72 1.32 -4.63
N HIS A 68 14.11 0.75 -3.60
CA HIS A 68 12.90 -0.06 -3.72
C HIS A 68 11.67 0.84 -3.91
N LEU A 69 10.62 0.29 -4.51
CA LEU A 69 9.32 0.98 -4.57
C LEU A 69 8.71 1.02 -3.18
N GLU A 70 8.56 2.18 -2.60
CA GLU A 70 7.87 2.35 -1.31
C GLU A 70 6.38 2.66 -1.51
N LEU A 71 5.53 2.01 -0.74
CA LEU A 71 4.10 2.24 -0.67
C LEU A 71 3.67 2.35 0.78
N ARG A 72 2.83 3.32 1.12
CA ARG A 72 2.33 3.54 2.47
C ARG A 72 0.84 3.25 2.53
N ILE A 73 0.46 2.36 3.43
CA ILE A 73 -0.94 1.96 3.63
C ILE A 73 -1.29 2.15 5.09
N THR A 74 -2.37 2.85 5.34
CA THR A 74 -2.88 3.06 6.70
C THR A 74 -4.11 2.20 6.95
N THR A 75 -4.15 1.50 8.09
CA THR A 75 -5.34 0.75 8.48
C THR A 75 -6.25 1.58 9.36
N VAL A 76 -7.52 1.67 8.98
CA VAL A 76 -8.56 2.40 9.71
C VAL A 76 -9.78 1.50 9.91
N GLY A 77 -10.54 1.76 10.94
CA GLY A 77 -11.73 0.96 11.27
C GLY A 77 -12.03 1.00 12.77
N ASN A 78 -13.14 0.38 13.15
CA ASN A 78 -13.61 0.38 14.54
C ASN A 78 -12.69 -0.41 15.47
N VAL A 79 -12.89 -0.25 16.79
CA VAL A 79 -12.28 -1.12 17.81
C VAL A 79 -12.67 -2.57 17.54
N ASP A 80 -11.76 -3.48 17.78
CA ASP A 80 -11.92 -4.94 17.60
C ASP A 80 -12.29 -5.38 16.19
N SER A 81 -12.20 -4.53 15.18
CA SER A 81 -12.45 -4.91 13.78
C SER A 81 -11.36 -5.80 13.15
N GLY A 82 -10.31 -6.12 13.87
CA GLY A 82 -9.24 -7.01 13.40
C GLY A 82 -8.09 -6.33 12.65
N LYS A 83 -7.93 -4.99 12.73
CA LYS A 83 -6.83 -4.24 12.08
C LYS A 83 -5.45 -4.81 12.41
N SER A 84 -5.09 -4.80 13.67
CA SER A 84 -3.78 -5.30 14.14
C SER A 84 -3.59 -6.80 13.91
N THR A 85 -4.67 -7.59 13.98
CA THR A 85 -4.64 -9.03 13.65
C THR A 85 -4.32 -9.24 12.18
N LEU A 86 -5.02 -8.53 11.28
CA LEU A 86 -4.78 -8.60 9.85
C LEU A 86 -3.34 -8.21 9.49
N LEU A 87 -2.84 -7.11 10.06
CA LEU A 87 -1.44 -6.71 9.86
C LEU A 87 -0.45 -7.75 10.39
N GLY A 88 -0.72 -8.33 11.55
CA GLY A 88 0.10 -9.40 12.12
C GLY A 88 0.18 -10.61 11.17
N VAL A 89 -0.95 -11.04 10.61
CA VAL A 89 -1.00 -12.15 9.65
C VAL A 89 -0.27 -11.80 8.34
N LEU A 90 -0.49 -10.61 7.79
CA LEU A 90 0.14 -10.20 6.54
C LEU A 90 1.67 -10.06 6.67
N THR A 91 2.16 -9.51 7.79
CA THR A 91 3.58 -9.20 7.96
C THR A 91 4.40 -10.34 8.56
N LYS A 92 3.78 -11.26 9.31
CA LYS A 92 4.46 -12.40 9.94
C LYS A 92 4.19 -13.74 9.25
N GLY A 93 3.17 -13.82 8.40
CA GLY A 93 2.81 -15.07 7.69
C GLY A 93 2.18 -16.15 8.57
N VAL A 94 1.91 -15.87 9.83
CA VAL A 94 1.30 -16.80 10.78
C VAL A 94 -0.17 -16.45 10.94
N LEU A 95 -1.05 -17.43 10.72
CA LEU A 95 -2.49 -17.27 10.91
C LEU A 95 -2.83 -17.03 12.38
N ASP A 96 -3.94 -16.35 12.62
CA ASP A 96 -4.44 -16.14 13.97
C ASP A 96 -5.10 -17.42 14.53
N ASN A 97 -5.08 -17.58 15.83
CA ASN A 97 -5.73 -18.70 16.51
C ASN A 97 -7.19 -18.41 16.93
N GLY A 98 -7.78 -17.33 16.41
CA GLY A 98 -9.10 -16.86 16.81
C GLY A 98 -9.14 -16.09 18.14
N ARG A 99 -8.01 -16.03 18.87
CA ARG A 99 -7.88 -15.31 20.14
C ARG A 99 -6.98 -14.08 20.05
N GLY A 100 -6.48 -13.74 18.85
CA GLY A 100 -5.66 -12.56 18.60
C GLY A 100 -4.17 -12.78 18.84
N SER A 101 -3.66 -14.01 18.67
CA SER A 101 -2.21 -14.29 18.74
C SER A 101 -1.40 -13.47 17.72
N ALA A 102 -1.95 -13.29 16.52
CA ALA A 102 -1.27 -12.54 15.46
C ALA A 102 -1.08 -11.06 15.80
N ARG A 103 -2.04 -10.42 16.49
CA ARG A 103 -1.95 -8.99 16.89
C ARG A 103 -0.87 -8.73 17.94
N ALA A 104 -0.52 -9.73 18.77
CA ALA A 104 0.53 -9.59 19.77
C ALA A 104 1.88 -9.21 19.15
N ASN A 105 2.13 -9.61 17.90
CA ASN A 105 3.34 -9.28 17.15
C ASN A 105 3.38 -7.83 16.62
N VAL A 106 2.26 -7.11 16.69
CA VAL A 106 2.11 -5.73 16.20
C VAL A 106 2.17 -4.72 17.36
N PHE A 107 1.74 -5.13 18.55
CA PHE A 107 1.68 -4.28 19.72
C PHE A 107 3.07 -3.86 20.19
N ARG A 108 3.19 -2.58 20.59
CA ARG A 108 4.42 -1.99 21.10
C ARG A 108 4.47 -1.93 22.62
N HIS A 109 3.32 -1.77 23.26
CA HIS A 109 3.21 -1.51 24.69
C HIS A 109 2.58 -2.69 25.45
N LYS A 110 3.02 -2.93 26.68
CA LYS A 110 2.49 -4.00 27.53
C LYS A 110 0.97 -3.86 27.77
N HIS A 111 0.48 -2.63 27.97
CA HIS A 111 -0.94 -2.38 28.18
C HIS A 111 -1.79 -2.69 26.94
N GLU A 112 -1.22 -2.62 25.72
CA GLU A 112 -1.90 -3.03 24.50
C GLU A 112 -2.06 -4.55 24.44
N MET A 113 -1.06 -5.30 24.94
CA MET A 113 -1.14 -6.76 25.08
C MET A 113 -2.19 -7.18 26.11
N GLU A 114 -2.29 -6.47 27.23
CA GLU A 114 -3.26 -6.74 28.29
C GLU A 114 -4.69 -6.40 27.87
N THR A 115 -4.88 -5.24 27.25
CA THR A 115 -6.22 -4.78 26.82
C THR A 115 -6.64 -5.33 25.46
N GLY A 116 -5.71 -5.80 24.65
CA GLY A 116 -5.92 -6.21 23.26
C GLY A 116 -6.29 -5.07 22.32
N ARG A 117 -5.99 -3.81 22.66
CA ARG A 117 -6.38 -2.61 21.93
C ARG A 117 -5.17 -1.74 21.61
N THR A 118 -5.08 -1.29 20.37
CA THR A 118 -4.05 -0.36 19.92
C THR A 118 -4.30 1.03 20.51
N SER A 119 -3.32 1.60 21.17
CA SER A 119 -3.35 2.94 21.76
C SER A 119 -2.39 3.92 21.10
N SER A 120 -1.41 3.41 20.37
CA SER A 120 -0.38 4.17 19.66
C SER A 120 -0.36 3.82 18.18
N ILE A 121 0.26 4.67 17.37
CA ILE A 121 0.51 4.37 15.96
C ILE A 121 1.66 3.37 15.89
N SER A 122 1.42 2.19 15.33
CA SER A 122 2.46 1.22 15.08
C SER A 122 2.71 1.06 13.58
N THR A 123 3.99 1.00 13.20
CA THR A 123 4.39 0.77 11.82
C THR A 123 4.90 -0.65 11.67
N GLN A 124 4.47 -1.32 10.61
CA GLN A 124 4.91 -2.65 10.20
C GLN A 124 5.30 -2.59 8.73
N ILE A 125 6.26 -3.41 8.31
CA ILE A 125 6.65 -3.47 6.90
C ILE A 125 6.37 -4.83 6.28
N MET A 126 6.04 -4.82 5.00
CA MET A 126 5.87 -6.02 4.18
C MET A 126 6.63 -5.82 2.86
N GLY A 127 7.59 -6.68 2.60
CA GLY A 127 8.39 -6.65 1.40
C GLY A 127 7.92 -7.65 0.35
N PHE A 128 8.06 -7.29 -0.93
CA PHE A 128 7.84 -8.19 -2.06
C PHE A 128 9.12 -8.29 -2.88
N THR A 129 9.58 -9.52 -3.10
CA THR A 129 10.72 -9.81 -3.96
C THR A 129 10.43 -9.46 -5.42
N PRO A 130 11.43 -9.37 -6.30
CA PRO A 130 11.20 -9.20 -7.74
C PRO A 130 10.30 -10.27 -8.35
N ASP A 131 10.28 -11.48 -7.77
CA ASP A 131 9.41 -12.59 -8.17
C ASP A 131 7.96 -12.45 -7.71
N GLY A 132 7.64 -11.42 -6.93
CA GLY A 132 6.30 -11.20 -6.39
C GLY A 132 5.98 -11.99 -5.12
N LYS A 133 6.93 -12.71 -4.56
CA LYS A 133 6.78 -13.41 -3.28
C LYS A 133 6.97 -12.45 -2.10
N VAL A 134 6.35 -12.76 -0.96
CA VAL A 134 6.54 -11.98 0.27
C VAL A 134 7.93 -12.26 0.83
N ALA A 135 8.69 -11.20 1.13
CA ALA A 135 10.06 -11.29 1.62
C ALA A 135 10.17 -11.45 3.14
N ASN A 136 9.08 -11.20 3.89
CA ASN A 136 9.07 -11.17 5.35
C ASN A 136 9.31 -12.53 6.00
N TYR A 137 8.91 -13.60 5.32
CA TYR A 137 9.01 -14.97 5.81
C TYR A 137 9.50 -15.86 4.68
N GLN A 138 10.35 -16.82 5.02
CA GLN A 138 10.86 -17.80 4.07
C GLN A 138 9.84 -18.93 3.89
N ASP A 139 9.90 -19.59 2.73
CA ASP A 139 9.01 -20.71 2.36
C ASP A 139 8.86 -21.73 3.51
N GLU A 140 7.69 -22.35 3.60
CA GLU A 140 7.22 -23.30 4.62
C GLU A 140 8.16 -24.46 4.96
N LYS A 141 9.26 -24.64 4.22
CA LYS A 141 10.23 -25.74 4.43
C LYS A 141 11.28 -25.47 5.51
N THR A 142 11.53 -24.23 5.86
CA THR A 142 12.43 -23.87 6.97
C THR A 142 11.59 -23.41 8.16
N ARG A 143 11.34 -24.35 9.08
CA ARG A 143 10.60 -24.15 10.34
C ARG A 143 11.30 -23.21 11.35
N GLU A 144 12.24 -22.42 10.94
CA GLU A 144 12.85 -21.41 11.79
C GLU A 144 12.08 -20.11 11.70
N THR A 145 11.26 -19.86 12.69
CA THR A 145 10.46 -18.65 12.94
C THR A 145 11.32 -17.44 13.31
N HIS A 146 12.42 -17.22 12.62
CA HIS A 146 13.16 -15.97 12.76
C HIS A 146 12.45 -14.89 11.93
N SER A 147 11.73 -13.99 12.61
CA SER A 147 11.24 -12.78 11.95
C SER A 147 12.46 -12.00 11.44
N LEU A 148 12.56 -11.87 10.13
CA LEU A 148 13.63 -11.10 9.50
C LEU A 148 13.64 -9.67 10.05
N ARG A 149 14.82 -9.08 10.19
CA ARG A 149 14.98 -7.67 10.54
C ARG A 149 14.49 -6.81 9.37
N TRP A 150 14.06 -5.61 9.67
CA TRP A 150 13.56 -4.67 8.64
C TRP A 150 14.61 -4.43 7.54
N SER A 151 15.87 -4.28 7.89
CA SER A 151 16.97 -4.13 6.93
C SER A 151 17.06 -5.31 5.94
N GLU A 152 16.94 -6.54 6.43
CA GLU A 152 16.98 -7.75 5.61
C GLU A 152 15.76 -7.87 4.68
N ILE A 153 14.58 -7.44 5.16
CA ILE A 153 13.36 -7.39 4.34
C ILE A 153 13.55 -6.39 3.20
N VAL A 154 14.06 -5.19 3.51
CA VAL A 154 14.28 -4.13 2.53
C VAL A 154 15.30 -4.55 1.48
N GLU A 155 16.43 -5.17 1.88
CA GLU A 155 17.45 -5.66 0.93
C GLU A 155 16.93 -6.70 -0.07
N LYS A 156 16.03 -7.58 0.39
CA LYS A 156 15.44 -8.64 -0.45
C LYS A 156 14.30 -8.17 -1.33
N SER A 157 13.76 -6.97 -1.05
CA SER A 157 12.53 -6.49 -1.65
C SER A 157 12.76 -5.53 -2.80
N SER A 158 12.02 -5.71 -3.87
CA SER A 158 11.87 -4.71 -4.93
C SER A 158 10.74 -3.71 -4.63
N LYS A 159 9.82 -4.09 -3.75
CA LYS A 159 8.72 -3.25 -3.26
C LYS A 159 8.56 -3.45 -1.76
N VAL A 160 8.46 -2.36 -1.04
CA VAL A 160 8.21 -2.35 0.40
C VAL A 160 6.91 -1.60 0.67
N ILE A 161 6.02 -2.21 1.43
CA ILE A 161 4.79 -1.59 1.93
C ILE A 161 4.97 -1.31 3.41
N SER A 162 4.87 -0.04 3.78
CA SER A 162 4.83 0.40 5.16
C SER A 162 3.38 0.52 5.61
N PHE A 163 2.96 -0.33 6.54
CA PHE A 163 1.64 -0.28 7.15
C PHE A 163 1.66 0.55 8.43
N SER A 164 0.73 1.48 8.54
CA SER A 164 0.47 2.21 9.79
C SER A 164 -0.82 1.69 10.42
N ASP A 165 -0.69 1.02 11.58
CA ASP A 165 -1.83 0.58 12.37
C ASP A 165 -2.34 1.72 13.24
N LEU A 166 -3.55 2.18 12.99
CA LEU A 166 -4.16 3.28 13.72
C LEU A 166 -5.19 2.80 14.73
N CYS A 167 -5.33 3.60 15.78
CA CYS A 167 -6.30 3.36 16.83
C CYS A 167 -7.73 3.40 16.30
N GLY A 168 -8.57 2.45 16.71
CA GLY A 168 -9.98 2.41 16.32
C GLY A 168 -10.93 3.02 17.34
N HIS A 169 -10.45 3.46 18.51
CA HIS A 169 -11.27 3.98 19.59
C HIS A 169 -11.47 5.49 19.46
N GLU A 170 -12.70 5.96 19.70
CA GLU A 170 -13.08 7.38 19.66
C GLU A 170 -12.14 8.28 20.48
N ARG A 171 -11.71 7.81 21.65
CA ARG A 171 -10.77 8.52 22.55
C ARG A 171 -9.45 8.88 21.86
N TYR A 172 -9.03 8.11 20.86
CA TYR A 172 -7.78 8.28 20.12
C TYR A 172 -7.97 8.85 18.71
N LEU A 173 -9.16 9.42 18.41
CA LEU A 173 -9.44 9.99 17.08
C LEU A 173 -8.42 11.05 16.67
N LYS A 174 -7.96 11.87 17.61
CA LYS A 174 -6.92 12.88 17.38
C LYS A 174 -5.60 12.22 16.95
N THR A 175 -5.20 11.15 17.60
CA THR A 175 -3.99 10.37 17.24
C THR A 175 -4.15 9.73 15.87
N THR A 176 -5.34 9.21 15.56
CA THR A 176 -5.66 8.64 14.24
C THR A 176 -5.58 9.71 13.15
N LEU A 177 -6.11 10.91 13.41
CA LEU A 177 -6.04 12.02 12.46
C LEU A 177 -4.57 12.44 12.22
N CYS A 178 -3.79 12.61 13.30
CA CYS A 178 -2.35 12.88 13.16
C CYS A 178 -1.65 11.81 12.34
N GLY A 179 -1.91 10.52 12.59
CA GLY A 179 -1.31 9.44 11.84
C GLY A 179 -1.69 9.42 10.36
N LEU A 180 -2.93 9.78 10.01
CA LEU A 180 -3.36 9.89 8.62
C LEU A 180 -2.71 11.07 7.89
N THR A 181 -2.50 12.19 8.57
CA THR A 181 -1.93 13.40 7.96
C THR A 181 -0.41 13.34 7.87
N SER A 182 0.26 12.85 8.92
CA SER A 182 1.72 12.83 9.00
C SER A 182 2.36 11.75 8.11
N VAL A 183 1.79 10.56 8.07
CA VAL A 183 2.31 9.44 7.27
C VAL A 183 2.14 9.66 5.77
N CYS A 184 1.21 10.54 5.35
CA CYS A 184 0.86 10.79 3.93
C CYS A 184 0.65 9.47 3.18
N PRO A 185 -0.34 8.64 3.55
CA PRO A 185 -0.51 7.32 2.98
C PRO A 185 -0.95 7.38 1.52
N ASP A 186 -0.46 6.43 0.73
CA ASP A 186 -0.89 6.24 -0.66
C ASP A 186 -2.31 5.65 -0.72
N TYR A 187 -2.61 4.73 0.21
CA TYR A 187 -3.91 4.06 0.30
C TYR A 187 -4.34 3.88 1.75
N ALA A 188 -5.65 3.76 1.96
CA ALA A 188 -6.22 3.37 3.24
C ALA A 188 -6.88 1.99 3.14
N MET A 189 -6.73 1.18 4.18
CA MET A 189 -7.40 -0.11 4.34
C MET A 189 -8.48 0.04 5.41
N LEU A 190 -9.74 0.05 4.98
CA LEU A 190 -10.90 0.17 5.86
C LEU A 190 -11.30 -1.21 6.35
N VAL A 191 -11.10 -1.49 7.63
CA VAL A 191 -11.34 -2.82 8.22
C VAL A 191 -12.68 -2.82 8.97
N VAL A 192 -13.57 -3.72 8.55
CA VAL A 192 -14.95 -3.86 9.03
C VAL A 192 -15.14 -5.23 9.65
N ASP A 193 -15.71 -5.29 10.85
CA ASP A 193 -16.07 -6.55 11.51
C ASP A 193 -17.41 -7.07 10.96
N SER A 194 -17.45 -8.30 10.48
CA SER A 194 -18.68 -8.92 9.97
C SER A 194 -19.72 -9.19 11.06
N ASN A 195 -19.31 -9.42 12.31
CA ASN A 195 -20.19 -9.83 13.41
C ASN A 195 -20.95 -8.69 14.10
N ARG A 196 -20.46 -7.43 13.98
CA ARG A 196 -21.01 -6.30 14.76
C ARG A 196 -21.93 -5.37 13.95
N GLY A 197 -22.64 -5.90 12.96
CA GLY A 197 -23.59 -5.11 12.16
C GLY A 197 -22.92 -4.09 11.22
N GLY A 198 -21.66 -4.29 10.88
CA GLY A 198 -20.95 -3.62 9.79
C GLY A 198 -20.57 -2.16 10.06
N VAL A 199 -21.39 -1.23 9.59
CA VAL A 199 -21.05 0.19 9.56
C VAL A 199 -21.42 0.88 10.88
N VAL A 200 -20.52 0.87 11.85
CA VAL A 200 -20.68 1.53 13.16
C VAL A 200 -20.06 2.94 13.17
N GLY A 201 -20.48 3.80 14.12
CA GLY A 201 -20.15 5.24 14.18
C GLY A 201 -18.72 5.63 13.81
N MET A 202 -17.70 5.07 14.48
CA MET A 202 -16.29 5.40 14.22
C MET A 202 -15.81 5.08 12.80
N LEU A 203 -16.40 4.06 12.15
CA LEU A 203 -16.05 3.73 10.77
C LEU A 203 -16.42 4.88 9.82
N LYS A 204 -17.56 5.54 10.06
CA LYS A 204 -18.02 6.70 9.27
C LYS A 204 -17.11 7.90 9.45
N GLU A 205 -16.67 8.16 10.69
CA GLU A 205 -15.71 9.23 10.99
C GLU A 205 -14.39 8.99 10.27
N HIS A 206 -13.83 7.79 10.39
CA HIS A 206 -12.59 7.42 9.70
C HIS A 206 -12.75 7.53 8.17
N LEU A 207 -13.86 7.05 7.61
CA LEU A 207 -14.15 7.18 6.19
C LEU A 207 -14.24 8.65 5.77
N GLY A 208 -14.90 9.49 6.57
CA GLY A 208 -14.99 10.93 6.33
C GLY A 208 -13.62 11.59 6.22
N ILE A 209 -12.67 11.22 7.11
CA ILE A 209 -11.30 11.72 7.06
C ILE A 209 -10.57 11.23 5.81
N VAL A 210 -10.67 9.94 5.50
CA VAL A 210 -10.03 9.34 4.30
C VAL A 210 -10.52 10.00 3.02
N LEU A 211 -11.83 10.28 2.93
CA LEU A 211 -12.44 10.98 1.80
C LEU A 211 -12.00 12.46 1.74
N GLY A 212 -11.99 13.15 2.87
CA GLY A 212 -11.52 14.54 2.97
C GLY A 212 -10.07 14.72 2.52
N LEU A 213 -9.21 13.74 2.83
CA LEU A 213 -7.82 13.70 2.39
C LEU A 213 -7.64 13.13 0.97
N LYS A 214 -8.75 12.75 0.30
CA LYS A 214 -8.74 12.15 -1.06
C LYS A 214 -7.83 10.93 -1.17
N ILE A 215 -7.74 10.11 -0.11
CA ILE A 215 -6.97 8.89 -0.09
C ILE A 215 -7.81 7.76 -0.69
N PRO A 216 -7.38 7.08 -1.76
CA PRO A 216 -8.07 5.90 -2.25
C PRO A 216 -7.98 4.77 -1.22
N PHE A 217 -9.05 3.97 -1.14
CA PHE A 217 -9.13 2.96 -0.11
C PHE A 217 -9.72 1.65 -0.61
N LEU A 218 -9.41 0.61 0.11
CA LEU A 218 -9.99 -0.71 -0.03
C LEU A 218 -10.72 -1.10 1.26
N VAL A 219 -11.69 -2.01 1.17
CA VAL A 219 -12.46 -2.49 2.31
C VAL A 219 -12.13 -3.95 2.58
N CYS A 220 -11.81 -4.27 3.83
CA CYS A 220 -11.61 -5.64 4.31
C CYS A 220 -12.68 -5.98 5.33
N VAL A 221 -13.62 -6.85 4.96
CA VAL A 221 -14.62 -7.42 5.87
C VAL A 221 -14.01 -8.64 6.51
N THR A 222 -13.73 -8.55 7.81
CA THR A 222 -12.97 -9.54 8.59
C THR A 222 -13.88 -10.47 9.39
N LYS A 223 -13.29 -11.57 9.92
CA LYS A 223 -13.95 -12.54 10.81
C LYS A 223 -15.15 -13.25 10.18
N ILE A 224 -15.09 -13.50 8.89
CA ILE A 224 -16.18 -14.18 8.17
C ILE A 224 -16.35 -15.63 8.64
N ASP A 225 -15.30 -16.23 9.19
CA ASP A 225 -15.26 -17.58 9.79
C ASP A 225 -16.16 -17.71 11.02
N MET A 226 -16.37 -16.64 11.76
CA MET A 226 -17.18 -16.61 12.99
C MET A 226 -18.58 -16.04 12.77
N CYS A 227 -18.89 -15.58 11.57
CA CYS A 227 -20.10 -14.83 11.27
C CYS A 227 -21.18 -15.72 10.66
N ALA A 228 -22.41 -15.62 11.16
CA ALA A 228 -23.54 -16.25 10.51
C ALA A 228 -23.85 -15.58 9.16
N ASP A 229 -24.24 -16.35 8.15
CA ASP A 229 -24.43 -15.88 6.76
C ASP A 229 -25.37 -14.66 6.65
N HIS A 230 -26.45 -14.63 7.42
CA HIS A 230 -27.40 -13.51 7.42
C HIS A 230 -26.77 -12.22 7.97
N LEU A 231 -25.85 -12.30 8.95
CA LEU A 231 -25.13 -11.14 9.48
C LEU A 231 -24.07 -10.66 8.47
N LEU A 232 -23.38 -11.58 7.82
CA LEU A 232 -22.43 -11.24 6.76
C LEU A 232 -23.14 -10.53 5.61
N GLN A 233 -24.30 -11.03 5.16
CA GLN A 233 -25.10 -10.37 4.14
C GLN A 233 -25.54 -8.98 4.56
N SER A 234 -26.08 -8.82 5.78
CA SER A 234 -26.48 -7.52 6.33
C SER A 234 -25.31 -6.53 6.40
N THR A 235 -24.13 -7.01 6.81
CA THR A 235 -22.91 -6.20 6.85
C THR A 235 -22.48 -5.78 5.45
N MET A 236 -22.48 -6.69 4.49
CA MET A 236 -22.15 -6.39 3.11
C MET A 236 -23.11 -5.37 2.50
N GLU A 237 -24.42 -5.51 2.71
CA GLU A 237 -25.41 -4.51 2.26
C GLU A 237 -25.17 -3.14 2.89
N SER A 238 -24.82 -3.10 4.18
CA SER A 238 -24.52 -1.86 4.88
C SER A 238 -23.28 -1.17 4.32
N VAL A 239 -22.23 -1.92 4.01
CA VAL A 239 -21.01 -1.42 3.36
C VAL A 239 -21.32 -0.92 1.94
N LEU A 240 -22.07 -1.69 1.15
CA LEU A 240 -22.46 -1.30 -0.21
C LEU A 240 -23.31 -0.02 -0.22
N ARG A 241 -24.27 0.10 0.71
CA ARG A 241 -25.07 1.33 0.89
C ARG A 241 -24.20 2.52 1.29
N LEU A 242 -23.22 2.32 2.17
CA LEU A 242 -22.28 3.38 2.57
C LEU A 242 -21.48 3.91 1.39
N LEU A 243 -20.91 3.02 0.57
CA LEU A 243 -20.07 3.38 -0.58
C LEU A 243 -20.85 4.09 -1.68
N LYS A 244 -22.13 3.76 -1.84
CA LYS A 244 -23.03 4.37 -2.84
C LYS A 244 -23.65 5.70 -2.38
N ARG A 245 -23.46 6.13 -1.13
CA ARG A 245 -24.05 7.39 -0.62
C ARG A 245 -23.58 8.61 -1.41
N PRO A 246 -24.46 9.63 -1.56
CA PRO A 246 -24.05 10.95 -2.03
C PRO A 246 -22.89 11.47 -1.17
N GLY A 247 -21.82 11.94 -1.82
CA GLY A 247 -20.59 12.39 -1.16
C GLY A 247 -19.49 11.32 -1.02
N VAL A 248 -19.80 10.02 -1.14
CA VAL A 248 -18.80 8.94 -1.23
C VAL A 248 -18.59 8.53 -2.68
N HIS A 249 -19.67 8.31 -3.43
CA HIS A 249 -19.71 8.01 -4.87
C HIS A 249 -18.68 6.96 -5.35
N LYS A 250 -18.53 5.86 -4.59
CA LYS A 250 -17.60 4.79 -4.94
C LYS A 250 -18.33 3.62 -5.58
N LYS A 251 -17.68 3.00 -6.58
CA LYS A 251 -18.14 1.78 -7.25
C LYS A 251 -17.52 0.57 -6.54
N PRO A 252 -18.29 -0.18 -5.73
CA PRO A 252 -17.75 -1.34 -5.02
C PRO A 252 -17.55 -2.52 -5.98
N ILE A 253 -16.39 -3.18 -5.88
CA ILE A 253 -16.11 -4.46 -6.53
C ILE A 253 -15.81 -5.48 -5.43
N ILE A 254 -16.65 -6.52 -5.33
CA ILE A 254 -16.42 -7.64 -4.41
C ILE A 254 -15.40 -8.56 -5.08
N VAL A 255 -14.22 -8.67 -4.47
CA VAL A 255 -13.12 -9.48 -5.00
C VAL A 255 -13.32 -10.93 -4.58
N ARG A 256 -13.53 -11.80 -5.56
CA ARG A 256 -13.70 -13.26 -5.40
C ARG A 256 -12.64 -14.06 -6.13
N GLU A 257 -12.16 -13.53 -7.25
CA GLU A 257 -11.22 -14.19 -8.14
C GLU A 257 -10.02 -13.26 -8.44
N ARG A 258 -8.96 -13.85 -9.00
CA ARG A 258 -7.77 -13.09 -9.44
C ARG A 258 -8.09 -12.04 -10.53
N ASN A 259 -9.08 -12.31 -11.38
CA ASN A 259 -9.51 -11.38 -12.43
C ASN A 259 -10.11 -10.09 -11.84
N ASP A 260 -10.86 -10.19 -10.73
CA ASP A 260 -11.40 -9.02 -10.03
C ASP A 260 -10.25 -8.14 -9.50
N VAL A 261 -9.18 -8.78 -8.98
CA VAL A 261 -7.98 -8.06 -8.52
C VAL A 261 -7.34 -7.30 -9.68
N SER A 262 -7.20 -7.91 -10.86
CA SER A 262 -6.66 -7.26 -12.05
C SER A 262 -7.46 -6.00 -12.44
N THR A 263 -8.79 -6.11 -12.43
CA THR A 263 -9.70 -4.99 -12.72
C THR A 263 -9.54 -3.87 -11.67
N CYS A 264 -9.46 -4.24 -10.39
CA CYS A 264 -9.26 -3.27 -9.31
C CYS A 264 -7.92 -2.52 -9.45
N ILE A 265 -6.82 -3.21 -9.77
CA ILE A 265 -5.50 -2.58 -9.93
C ILE A 265 -5.52 -1.54 -11.04
N LYS A 266 -6.09 -1.87 -12.20
CA LYS A 266 -6.18 -0.94 -13.33
C LYS A 266 -6.96 0.32 -13.00
N THR A 267 -8.09 0.14 -12.34
CA THR A 267 -8.96 1.25 -11.97
C THR A 267 -8.40 2.07 -10.81
N MET A 268 -7.73 1.45 -9.83
CA MET A 268 -7.09 2.17 -8.71
C MET A 268 -5.84 2.94 -9.13
N ALA A 269 -5.25 2.61 -10.27
CA ALA A 269 -4.13 3.35 -10.84
C ALA A 269 -4.52 4.74 -11.36
N GLY A 270 -5.79 4.93 -11.76
CA GLY A 270 -6.35 6.20 -12.22
C GLY A 270 -7.01 7.01 -11.10
N ASP A 271 -7.91 7.94 -11.45
CA ASP A 271 -8.84 8.60 -10.51
C ASP A 271 -9.94 7.59 -10.17
N SER A 272 -9.70 6.83 -9.12
CA SER A 272 -10.51 5.66 -8.87
C SER A 272 -11.77 5.96 -8.07
N ASP A 273 -12.89 5.90 -8.78
CA ASP A 273 -14.19 5.72 -8.14
C ASP A 273 -14.41 4.28 -7.66
N VAL A 274 -13.48 3.38 -7.96
CA VAL A 274 -13.60 1.96 -7.62
C VAL A 274 -13.01 1.68 -6.24
N THR A 275 -13.76 0.91 -5.45
CA THR A 275 -13.34 0.43 -4.13
C THR A 275 -13.43 -1.09 -4.09
N PRO A 276 -12.30 -1.83 -4.00
CA PRO A 276 -12.32 -3.27 -3.82
C PRO A 276 -12.77 -3.64 -2.42
N ILE A 277 -13.59 -4.69 -2.33
CA ILE A 277 -14.07 -5.27 -1.07
C ILE A 277 -13.59 -6.71 -0.98
N PHE A 278 -12.86 -7.02 0.07
CA PHE A 278 -12.38 -8.35 0.41
C PHE A 278 -13.14 -8.91 1.60
N GLN A 279 -13.68 -10.11 1.49
CA GLN A 279 -14.21 -10.88 2.60
C GLN A 279 -13.11 -11.84 3.06
N ILE A 280 -12.57 -11.63 4.26
CA ILE A 280 -11.36 -12.33 4.72
C ILE A 280 -11.54 -13.01 6.08
N SER A 281 -10.84 -14.15 6.24
CA SER A 281 -10.58 -14.75 7.53
C SER A 281 -9.09 -14.83 7.80
N CYS A 282 -8.68 -14.29 8.94
CA CYS A 282 -7.31 -14.39 9.43
C CYS A 282 -7.01 -15.73 10.09
N VAL A 283 -8.02 -16.56 10.38
CA VAL A 283 -7.91 -17.89 10.99
C VAL A 283 -7.82 -18.96 9.91
N GLU A 284 -8.70 -18.88 8.92
CA GLU A 284 -8.83 -19.87 7.85
C GLU A 284 -8.04 -19.55 6.58
N ASN A 285 -7.29 -18.44 6.55
CA ASN A 285 -6.58 -17.95 5.36
C ASN A 285 -7.50 -17.61 4.17
N THR A 286 -8.79 -17.36 4.41
CA THR A 286 -9.75 -17.10 3.33
C THR A 286 -9.45 -15.76 2.67
N ASN A 287 -9.26 -15.76 1.34
CA ASN A 287 -9.01 -14.59 0.47
C ASN A 287 -7.80 -13.70 0.84
N LEU A 288 -6.94 -14.13 1.77
CA LEU A 288 -5.72 -13.38 2.11
C LEU A 288 -4.72 -13.37 0.95
N ASP A 289 -4.70 -14.41 0.12
CA ASP A 289 -3.83 -14.48 -1.05
C ASP A 289 -4.26 -13.47 -2.13
N LEU A 290 -5.57 -13.26 -2.32
CA LEU A 290 -6.09 -12.23 -3.20
C LEU A 290 -5.75 -10.82 -2.70
N LEU A 291 -5.80 -10.62 -1.37
CA LEU A 291 -5.38 -9.35 -0.77
C LEU A 291 -3.88 -9.13 -0.94
N ARG A 292 -3.02 -10.13 -0.67
CA ARG A 292 -1.57 -10.06 -0.93
C ARG A 292 -1.27 -9.75 -2.39
N LEU A 293 -2.03 -10.36 -3.30
CA LEU A 293 -1.92 -10.14 -4.73
C LEU A 293 -2.24 -8.68 -5.10
N LEU A 294 -3.33 -8.12 -4.58
CA LEU A 294 -3.64 -6.69 -4.76
C LEU A 294 -2.50 -5.81 -4.24
N LEU A 295 -2.09 -6.02 -2.98
CA LEU A 295 -1.02 -5.24 -2.34
C LEU A 295 0.29 -5.28 -3.13
N ASN A 296 0.62 -6.45 -3.69
CA ASN A 296 1.79 -6.62 -4.53
C ASN A 296 1.75 -5.74 -5.79
N HIS A 297 0.57 -5.54 -6.37
CA HIS A 297 0.39 -4.87 -7.66
C HIS A 297 -0.02 -3.41 -7.54
N LEU A 298 -0.45 -2.92 -6.36
CA LEU A 298 -0.82 -1.53 -6.17
C LEU A 298 0.34 -0.60 -6.58
N PRO A 299 0.09 0.41 -7.43
CA PRO A 299 1.08 1.38 -7.81
C PRO A 299 1.29 2.45 -6.73
N SER A 300 2.46 3.08 -6.71
CA SER A 300 2.68 4.28 -5.88
C SER A 300 1.99 5.49 -6.51
N ARG A 301 1.21 6.24 -5.74
CA ARG A 301 0.54 7.46 -6.20
C ARG A 301 1.50 8.57 -6.59
N ARG A 302 2.66 8.64 -5.96
CA ARG A 302 3.67 9.66 -6.23
C ARG A 302 4.16 9.65 -7.68
N GLN A 303 4.22 8.48 -8.30
CA GLN A 303 4.60 8.35 -9.71
C GLN A 303 3.50 8.85 -10.66
N PHE A 304 2.23 8.68 -10.29
CA PHE A 304 1.10 9.15 -11.10
C PHE A 304 0.93 10.66 -11.09
N ASP A 305 1.17 11.31 -9.96
CA ASP A 305 1.08 12.79 -9.87
C ASP A 305 2.15 13.46 -10.75
N VAL A 306 3.32 12.84 -10.90
CA VAL A 306 4.37 13.31 -11.80
C VAL A 306 3.97 13.10 -13.27
N GLN A 307 3.40 11.94 -13.60
CA GLN A 307 2.95 11.66 -14.98
C GLN A 307 1.74 12.51 -15.40
N LYS A 308 0.75 12.71 -14.52
CA LYS A 308 -0.39 13.60 -14.81
C LYS A 308 0.05 15.04 -15.05
N LYS A 309 1.04 15.54 -14.31
CA LYS A 309 1.60 16.89 -14.55
C LYS A 309 2.31 16.98 -15.90
N LYS A 310 3.03 15.94 -16.31
CA LYS A 310 3.67 15.89 -17.63
C LYS A 310 2.66 15.84 -18.78
N THR A 311 1.52 15.17 -18.60
CA THR A 311 0.48 15.07 -19.65
C THR A 311 -0.42 16.32 -19.74
N GLN A 312 -0.59 17.08 -18.65
CA GLN A 312 -1.33 18.34 -18.65
C GLN A 312 -0.52 19.53 -19.12
N ASN A 313 0.81 19.48 -18.99
CA ASN A 313 1.73 20.53 -19.47
C ASN A 313 2.34 20.21 -20.85
N GLY A 314 1.89 19.14 -21.51
CA GLY A 314 2.52 18.59 -22.72
C GLY A 314 2.37 19.41 -24.00
N GLU A 315 1.79 20.63 -23.96
CA GLU A 315 1.75 21.55 -25.10
C GLU A 315 2.64 22.79 -24.95
N GLU A 316 3.20 23.06 -23.76
CA GLU A 316 4.06 24.23 -23.51
C GLU A 316 5.54 23.90 -23.23
N GLU A 317 5.92 22.63 -23.03
CA GLU A 317 7.29 22.27 -22.64
C GLU A 317 8.20 21.81 -23.82
N GLU A 318 7.68 21.56 -25.01
CA GLU A 318 8.55 21.22 -26.17
C GLU A 318 9.44 22.38 -26.63
N GLU A 319 9.08 23.63 -26.37
CA GLU A 319 9.92 24.81 -26.73
C GLU A 319 10.97 25.16 -25.66
N LEU A 320 10.89 24.61 -24.44
CA LEU A 320 11.82 24.92 -23.34
C LEU A 320 12.89 23.82 -23.08
N GLU A 321 12.74 22.62 -23.62
CA GLU A 321 13.73 21.54 -23.43
C GLU A 321 14.98 21.68 -24.34
N GLU A 322 14.94 22.42 -25.42
CA GLU A 322 16.13 22.64 -26.25
C GLU A 322 17.16 23.65 -25.67
N THR A 323 16.75 24.45 -24.71
CA THR A 323 17.64 25.47 -24.12
C THR A 323 18.23 25.10 -22.74
N THR A 324 17.75 24.07 -22.07
CA THR A 324 18.16 23.73 -20.68
C THR A 324 19.09 22.54 -20.54
N ASN A 325 19.51 21.92 -21.64
CA ASN A 325 20.41 20.73 -21.60
C ASN A 325 21.89 21.05 -21.27
N LYS A 326 22.21 22.21 -20.71
CA LYS A 326 23.59 22.55 -20.31
C LYS A 326 23.87 22.73 -18.83
N HIS A 327 22.86 22.69 -17.94
CA HIS A 327 23.09 22.73 -16.50
C HIS A 327 22.15 21.78 -15.77
N GLY A 328 22.55 20.50 -15.75
CA GLY A 328 21.83 19.48 -14.98
C GLY A 328 22.07 19.63 -13.47
N LYS A 329 21.14 20.27 -12.78
CA LYS A 329 20.82 20.05 -11.36
C LYS A 329 19.36 20.44 -11.17
N ASP A 330 18.53 19.48 -10.84
CA ASP A 330 17.15 19.72 -10.38
C ASP A 330 17.19 20.68 -9.18
N GLU A 331 16.91 21.96 -9.42
CA GLU A 331 16.72 22.99 -8.38
C GLU A 331 15.35 22.87 -7.68
N CYS A 332 14.75 21.70 -7.65
CA CYS A 332 13.58 21.48 -6.84
C CYS A 332 14.02 21.17 -5.41
N GLY A 333 14.00 22.19 -4.55
CA GLY A 333 14.34 22.05 -3.13
C GLY A 333 13.64 20.87 -2.48
N ALA A 334 14.31 20.20 -1.53
CA ALA A 334 13.70 19.10 -0.76
C ALA A 334 12.56 19.64 0.11
N LEU A 335 11.42 18.95 0.11
CA LEU A 335 10.30 19.20 1.00
C LEU A 335 10.06 17.99 1.88
N VAL A 336 10.10 18.20 3.20
CA VAL A 336 9.91 17.17 4.23
C VAL A 336 8.76 17.58 5.12
N HIS A 337 7.80 16.68 5.28
CA HIS A 337 6.80 16.80 6.33
C HIS A 337 7.34 16.16 7.60
N LEU A 338 7.46 16.92 8.67
CA LEU A 338 7.93 16.44 9.96
C LEU A 338 6.76 15.91 10.78
N ASP A 339 6.96 14.74 11.38
CA ASP A 339 5.98 14.05 12.23
C ASP A 339 6.27 14.28 13.68
N ASP A 340 7.54 14.18 14.06
CA ASP A 340 7.99 14.27 15.45
C ASP A 340 9.41 14.85 15.56
N ALA A 341 9.71 15.41 16.70
CA ALA A 341 11.02 15.94 17.02
C ALA A 341 11.41 15.58 18.44
N PHE A 342 12.58 15.00 18.62
CA PHE A 342 13.09 14.57 19.92
C PHE A 342 14.56 14.88 20.06
N THR A 343 14.99 15.09 21.30
CA THR A 343 16.39 15.35 21.61
C THR A 343 17.05 14.07 22.08
N VAL A 344 18.14 13.68 21.42
CA VAL A 344 18.95 12.52 21.80
C VAL A 344 20.26 13.00 22.41
N ASN A 345 20.57 12.53 23.62
CA ASN A 345 21.81 12.89 24.30
C ASN A 345 23.03 12.46 23.46
N GLY A 346 23.94 13.40 23.19
CA GLY A 346 25.14 13.19 22.38
C GLY A 346 24.94 13.30 20.88
N VAL A 347 23.70 13.33 20.37
CA VAL A 347 23.39 13.48 18.92
C VAL A 347 22.81 14.86 18.63
N GLY A 348 21.95 15.36 19.50
CA GLY A 348 21.25 16.63 19.35
C GLY A 348 19.78 16.43 18.98
N THR A 349 19.21 17.36 18.22
CA THR A 349 17.82 17.28 17.76
C THR A 349 17.70 16.32 16.58
N VAL A 350 16.85 15.32 16.74
CA VAL A 350 16.49 14.36 15.70
C VAL A 350 15.04 14.61 15.32
N VAL A 351 14.76 14.68 14.04
CA VAL A 351 13.41 14.82 13.50
C VAL A 351 13.05 13.59 12.69
N SER A 352 11.81 13.13 12.83
CA SER A 352 11.23 12.11 11.96
C SER A 352 10.26 12.73 11.00
N GLY A 353 10.15 12.17 9.79
CA GLY A 353 9.23 12.70 8.80
C GLY A 353 9.32 12.01 7.45
N VAL A 354 8.58 12.57 6.50
CA VAL A 354 8.42 12.04 5.15
C VAL A 354 8.92 13.04 4.13
N VAL A 355 9.85 12.60 3.28
CA VAL A 355 10.27 13.39 2.11
C VAL A 355 9.16 13.33 1.06
N THR A 356 8.51 14.46 0.79
CA THR A 356 7.41 14.58 -0.19
C THR A 356 7.89 15.02 -1.55
N LYS A 357 8.99 15.80 -1.62
CA LYS A 357 9.62 16.24 -2.87
C LYS A 357 11.13 16.24 -2.71
N GLY A 358 11.84 16.05 -3.82
CA GLY A 358 13.29 16.10 -3.89
C GLY A 358 13.99 14.98 -3.12
N SER A 359 15.24 15.20 -2.77
CA SER A 359 16.06 14.29 -1.98
C SER A 359 16.83 15.07 -0.90
N ILE A 360 17.19 14.39 0.19
CA ILE A 360 17.97 14.96 1.27
C ILE A 360 19.31 14.25 1.35
N SER A 361 20.37 15.04 1.45
CA SER A 361 21.72 14.54 1.65
C SER A 361 22.34 15.14 2.93
N THR A 362 23.34 14.44 3.45
CA THR A 362 24.16 14.93 4.57
C THR A 362 24.86 16.24 4.20
N ASN A 363 24.95 17.15 5.16
CA ASN A 363 25.47 18.51 5.01
C ASN A 363 24.62 19.47 4.16
N GLN A 364 23.41 19.06 3.76
CA GLN A 364 22.47 19.96 3.07
C GLN A 364 21.88 20.97 4.06
N GLN A 365 21.82 22.24 3.65
CA GLN A 365 21.10 23.29 4.37
C GLN A 365 19.62 23.25 4.03
N LEU A 366 18.77 23.26 5.05
CA LEU A 366 17.33 23.23 4.94
C LEU A 366 16.71 24.29 5.85
N LEU A 367 15.54 24.78 5.49
CA LEU A 367 14.71 25.64 6.34
C LEU A 367 13.77 24.76 7.16
N LEU A 368 13.86 24.87 8.48
CA LEU A 368 13.00 24.16 9.44
C LEU A 368 11.92 25.11 9.96
N GLY A 369 10.65 24.76 9.80
CA GLY A 369 9.52 25.59 10.23
C GLY A 369 8.20 25.15 9.59
N PRO A 370 7.14 25.94 9.72
CA PRO A 370 7.10 27.19 10.51
C PRO A 370 7.07 26.96 12.03
N ASP A 371 7.59 27.90 12.81
CA ASP A 371 7.35 27.98 14.25
C ASP A 371 5.93 28.54 14.53
N SER A 372 5.58 28.72 15.80
CA SER A 372 4.28 29.26 16.21
C SER A 372 3.97 30.68 15.68
N LEU A 373 4.98 31.38 15.22
CA LEU A 373 4.90 32.73 14.65
C LEU A 373 5.01 32.75 13.11
N GLY A 374 5.16 31.56 12.51
CA GLY A 374 5.30 31.43 11.06
C GLY A 374 6.72 31.57 10.51
N HIS A 375 7.73 31.65 11.39
CA HIS A 375 9.13 31.83 10.96
C HIS A 375 9.80 30.48 10.68
N PHE A 376 10.80 30.52 9.80
CA PHE A 376 11.66 29.41 9.44
C PHE A 376 13.08 29.65 9.95
N LYS A 377 13.75 28.61 10.41
CA LYS A 377 15.14 28.62 10.89
C LYS A 377 16.00 27.78 9.97
N GLU A 378 17.21 28.23 9.70
CA GLU A 378 18.19 27.45 8.95
C GLU A 378 18.71 26.29 9.82
N GLY A 379 18.81 25.14 9.21
CA GLY A 379 19.36 23.92 9.81
C GLY A 379 20.23 23.15 8.81
N VAL A 380 21.21 22.41 9.31
CA VAL A 380 22.09 21.56 8.52
C VAL A 380 21.84 20.11 8.87
N VAL A 381 21.59 19.28 7.84
CA VAL A 381 21.40 17.83 8.01
C VAL A 381 22.74 17.18 8.33
N LYS A 382 22.89 16.65 9.55
CA LYS A 382 24.13 15.99 9.97
C LYS A 382 24.15 14.50 9.57
N SER A 383 23.03 13.82 9.64
CA SER A 383 22.90 12.42 9.26
C SER A 383 21.47 12.11 8.84
N THR A 384 21.30 11.10 8.02
CA THR A 384 20.00 10.58 7.60
C THR A 384 19.92 9.10 7.93
N MET A 385 18.75 8.64 8.39
CA MET A 385 18.46 7.24 8.69
C MET A 385 17.15 6.85 8.04
N THR A 386 17.12 5.71 7.37
CA THR A 386 15.92 5.12 6.76
C THR A 386 15.76 3.69 7.24
N HIS A 387 14.55 3.30 7.63
CA HIS A 387 14.14 1.91 7.94
C HIS A 387 15.17 1.09 8.76
N ARG A 388 15.55 1.58 9.93
CA ARG A 388 16.39 0.81 10.86
C ARG A 388 15.62 0.11 11.94
#